data_f95392b7000b7f337dd53515166648f9
#
_entry.id   f95392b7000b7f337dd53515166648f9
#
_cell.length_a   1.000
_cell.length_b   1.000
_cell.length_c   1.000
_cell.angle_alpha   90.00
_cell.angle_beta   90.00
_cell.angle_gamma   90.00
#
_symmetry.space_group_name_H-M   'P 1'
#
loop_
_entity.id
_entity.type
_entity.pdbx_description
1 polymer ?
#
loop_
_entity_poly.entity_id
_entity_poly.type
_entity_poly.pdbx_seq_one_letter_code
_entity_poly.pdbx_strand_id
1 'polypeptide(L)'
;MTNELTISAVARRAGVRPSAIRYYESMGLVPAPPRVNGRRRYGLDVLPRLALIAAAQQMGFTIAEIKTLLHGFAPETPAAARWHALAEHKLPEVEALIARAHAMKRLIEESLRCGCLSLEECALSLRSPLRDESPEATGSGDTTGAA
;
A
#
# COMPACT_ATOMS: atom_id res chain seq x y z
N MET A 1 -38.76 12.11 -8.27
CA MET A 1 -38.45 10.93 -7.44
C MET A 1 -37.04 11.09 -6.92
N THR A 2 -36.89 11.42 -5.68
CA THR A 2 -35.57 11.61 -5.06
C THR A 2 -34.89 10.25 -4.95
N ASN A 3 -33.86 10.05 -5.75
CA ASN A 3 -33.06 8.83 -5.82
C ASN A 3 -32.09 8.78 -4.63
N GLU A 4 -32.63 9.02 -3.43
CA GLU A 4 -31.89 9.11 -2.19
C GLU A 4 -31.82 7.76 -1.46
N LEU A 5 -30.62 7.37 -1.10
CA LEU A 5 -30.35 6.10 -0.41
C LEU A 5 -30.09 6.34 1.08
N THR A 6 -30.53 5.39 1.90
CA THR A 6 -30.09 5.32 3.31
C THR A 6 -28.67 4.74 3.38
N ILE A 7 -27.95 5.02 4.46
CA ILE A 7 -26.61 4.44 4.68
C ILE A 7 -26.59 2.90 4.55
N SER A 8 -27.63 2.23 5.03
CA SER A 8 -27.76 0.77 4.93
C SER A 8 -27.97 0.30 3.48
N ALA A 9 -28.71 1.08 2.69
CA ALA A 9 -28.91 0.78 1.28
C ALA A 9 -27.61 0.99 0.48
N VAL A 10 -26.87 2.06 0.76
CA VAL A 10 -25.54 2.34 0.17
C VAL A 10 -24.56 1.23 0.56
N ALA A 11 -24.46 0.88 1.83
CA ALA A 11 -23.56 -0.14 2.36
C ALA A 11 -23.77 -1.49 1.65
N ARG A 12 -25.01 -1.91 1.52
CA ARG A 12 -25.39 -3.15 0.84
C ARG A 12 -25.03 -3.13 -0.66
N ARG A 13 -25.31 -2.01 -1.35
CA ARG A 13 -25.02 -1.87 -2.80
C ARG A 13 -23.53 -1.77 -3.09
N ALA A 14 -22.78 -1.09 -2.24
CA ALA A 14 -21.34 -0.90 -2.38
C ALA A 14 -20.50 -2.05 -1.80
N GLY A 15 -21.13 -3.02 -1.11
CA GLY A 15 -20.43 -4.12 -0.47
C GLY A 15 -19.53 -3.70 0.71
N VAL A 16 -19.83 -2.57 1.36
CA VAL A 16 -19.05 -2.04 2.48
C VAL A 16 -19.90 -1.91 3.74
N ARG A 17 -19.25 -1.84 4.90
CA ARG A 17 -19.96 -1.64 6.17
C ARG A 17 -20.40 -0.18 6.33
N PRO A 18 -21.54 0.11 6.97
CA PRO A 18 -21.95 1.49 7.30
C PRO A 18 -20.90 2.28 8.08
N SER A 19 -20.12 1.60 8.94
CA SER A 19 -19.01 2.21 9.67
C SER A 19 -17.89 2.69 8.75
N ALA A 20 -17.58 1.94 7.70
CA ALA A 20 -16.59 2.34 6.70
C ALA A 20 -17.04 3.61 5.95
N ILE A 21 -18.32 3.70 5.58
CA ILE A 21 -18.86 4.91 4.92
C ILE A 21 -18.70 6.13 5.83
N ARG A 22 -19.04 6.01 7.12
CA ARG A 22 -18.87 7.11 8.10
C ARG A 22 -17.39 7.49 8.26
N TYR A 23 -16.50 6.50 8.25
CA TYR A 23 -15.06 6.73 8.28
C TYR A 23 -14.60 7.50 7.05
N TYR A 24 -15.02 7.11 5.86
CA TYR A 24 -14.68 7.83 4.62
C TYR A 24 -15.24 9.25 4.60
N GLU A 25 -16.44 9.48 5.17
CA GLU A 25 -16.97 10.83 5.39
C GLU A 25 -16.04 11.65 6.31
N SER A 26 -15.66 11.08 7.46
CA SER A 26 -14.80 11.76 8.42
C SER A 26 -13.41 12.08 7.85
N MET A 27 -12.91 11.26 6.93
CA MET A 27 -11.65 11.48 6.25
C MET A 27 -11.76 12.41 5.02
N GLY A 28 -12.98 12.83 4.66
CA GLY A 28 -13.23 13.70 3.51
C GLY A 28 -13.13 13.00 2.16
N LEU A 29 -13.17 11.67 2.12
CA LEU A 29 -13.21 10.89 0.89
C LEU A 29 -14.61 10.86 0.27
N VAL A 30 -15.64 10.89 1.10
CA VAL A 30 -17.04 10.94 0.71
C VAL A 30 -17.63 12.25 1.25
N PRO A 31 -18.30 13.04 0.43
CA PRO A 31 -18.98 14.25 0.91
C PRO A 31 -19.99 13.91 2.01
N ALA A 32 -20.07 14.76 3.03
CA ALA A 32 -21.08 14.62 4.06
C ALA A 32 -22.48 14.76 3.44
N PRO A 33 -23.34 13.73 3.55
CA PRO A 33 -24.67 13.78 2.93
C PRO A 33 -25.61 14.72 3.70
N PRO A 34 -26.59 15.32 3.03
CA PRO A 34 -27.65 16.06 3.70
C PRO A 34 -28.44 15.15 4.66
N ARG A 35 -29.01 15.75 5.67
CA ARG A 35 -29.90 15.06 6.60
C ARG A 35 -31.35 15.45 6.32
N VAL A 36 -32.17 14.45 6.09
CA VAL A 36 -33.62 14.61 5.97
C VAL A 36 -34.25 13.91 7.16
N ASN A 37 -35.03 14.63 7.94
CA ASN A 37 -35.63 14.13 9.19
C ASN A 37 -34.59 13.48 10.14
N GLY A 38 -33.41 14.12 10.29
CA GLY A 38 -32.32 13.64 11.13
C GLY A 38 -31.51 12.45 10.57
N ARG A 39 -31.88 11.89 9.42
CA ARG A 39 -31.23 10.74 8.81
C ARG A 39 -30.41 11.14 7.58
N ARG A 40 -29.21 10.56 7.44
CA ARG A 40 -28.34 10.75 6.28
C ARG A 40 -29.01 10.24 5.01
N ARG A 41 -28.95 11.04 3.94
CA ARG A 41 -29.46 10.70 2.61
C ARG A 41 -28.35 10.87 1.57
N TYR A 42 -28.08 9.83 0.83
CA TYR A 42 -27.01 9.78 -0.16
C TYR A 42 -27.58 9.77 -1.56
N GLY A 43 -26.98 10.55 -2.45
CA GLY A 43 -27.22 10.43 -3.88
C GLY A 43 -26.61 9.16 -4.45
N LEU A 44 -27.02 8.77 -5.65
CA LEU A 44 -26.47 7.60 -6.35
C LEU A 44 -24.99 7.75 -6.72
N ASP A 45 -24.50 8.98 -6.84
CA ASP A 45 -23.13 9.35 -7.13
C ASP A 45 -22.12 8.86 -6.06
N VAL A 46 -22.60 8.55 -4.87
CA VAL A 46 -21.76 7.96 -3.82
C VAL A 46 -21.26 6.55 -4.18
N LEU A 47 -22.04 5.79 -4.96
CA LEU A 47 -21.70 4.39 -5.27
C LEU A 47 -20.44 4.26 -6.11
N PRO A 48 -20.27 4.95 -7.27
CA PRO A 48 -19.02 4.90 -8.03
C PRO A 48 -17.82 5.45 -7.21
N ARG A 49 -18.06 6.42 -6.33
CA ARG A 49 -17.01 6.93 -5.45
C ARG A 49 -16.54 5.90 -4.43
N LEU A 50 -17.45 5.15 -3.82
CA LEU A 50 -17.11 4.04 -2.92
C LEU A 50 -16.40 2.89 -3.66
N ALA A 51 -16.84 2.58 -4.88
CA ALA A 51 -16.18 1.59 -5.72
C ALA A 51 -14.74 1.99 -6.05
N LEU A 52 -14.48 3.25 -6.36
CA LEU A 52 -13.13 3.78 -6.60
C LEU A 52 -12.26 3.68 -5.34
N ILE A 53 -12.78 4.04 -4.17
CA ILE A 53 -12.06 3.92 -2.89
C ILE A 53 -11.70 2.46 -2.63
N ALA A 54 -12.63 1.53 -2.80
CA ALA A 54 -12.40 0.11 -2.60
C ALA A 54 -11.32 -0.44 -3.56
N ALA A 55 -11.39 -0.09 -4.84
CA ALA A 55 -10.39 -0.49 -5.83
C ALA A 55 -9.00 0.05 -5.49
N ALA A 56 -8.90 1.32 -5.09
CA ALA A 56 -7.63 1.91 -4.68
C ALA A 56 -7.04 1.21 -3.45
N GLN A 57 -7.85 0.88 -2.45
CA GLN A 57 -7.40 0.14 -1.27
C GLN A 57 -6.91 -1.28 -1.63
N GLN A 58 -7.57 -1.97 -2.57
CA GLN A 58 -7.10 -3.27 -3.07
C GLN A 58 -5.74 -3.18 -3.76
N MET A 59 -5.44 -2.06 -4.40
CA MET A 59 -4.12 -1.77 -4.99
C MET A 59 -3.07 -1.32 -3.96
N GLY A 60 -3.42 -1.28 -2.67
CA GLY A 60 -2.51 -0.90 -1.59
C GLY A 60 -2.36 0.60 -1.37
N PHE A 61 -3.25 1.43 -1.94
CA PHE A 61 -3.25 2.86 -1.67
C PHE A 61 -3.80 3.15 -0.27
N THR A 62 -3.12 4.03 0.44
CA THR A 62 -3.55 4.53 1.75
C THR A 62 -4.70 5.54 1.60
N ILE A 63 -5.41 5.80 2.69
CA ILE A 63 -6.47 6.82 2.73
C ILE A 63 -5.94 8.20 2.31
N ALA A 64 -4.72 8.56 2.71
CA ALA A 64 -4.09 9.83 2.34
C ALA A 64 -3.83 9.92 0.82
N GLU A 65 -3.33 8.86 0.21
CA GLU A 65 -3.11 8.78 -1.24
C GLU A 65 -4.42 8.82 -2.02
N ILE A 66 -5.46 8.12 -1.54
CA ILE A 66 -6.80 8.18 -2.14
C ILE A 66 -7.38 9.60 -2.04
N LYS A 67 -7.15 10.29 -0.93
CA LYS A 67 -7.54 11.69 -0.79
C LYS A 67 -6.81 12.58 -1.80
N THR A 68 -5.53 12.34 -2.04
CA THR A 68 -4.76 13.03 -3.08
C THR A 68 -5.33 12.74 -4.48
N LEU A 69 -5.68 11.48 -4.78
CA LEU A 69 -6.33 11.11 -6.04
C LEU A 69 -7.62 11.90 -6.29
N LEU A 70 -8.42 12.09 -5.25
CA LEU A 70 -9.72 12.73 -5.35
C LEU A 70 -9.64 14.27 -5.38
N HIS A 71 -8.70 14.85 -4.65
CA HIS A 71 -8.67 16.29 -4.36
C HIS A 71 -7.32 16.98 -4.59
N GLY A 72 -6.24 16.21 -4.81
CA GLY A 72 -4.87 16.73 -4.89
C GLY A 72 -4.45 17.22 -6.28
N PHE A 73 -5.35 17.20 -7.26
CA PHE A 73 -5.07 17.61 -8.64
C PHE A 73 -5.97 18.78 -9.05
N ALA A 74 -5.52 19.54 -10.05
CA ALA A 74 -6.36 20.57 -10.66
C ALA A 74 -7.66 19.95 -11.23
N PRO A 75 -8.80 20.67 -11.20
CA PRO A 75 -10.11 20.12 -11.60
C PRO A 75 -10.11 19.53 -13.01
N GLU A 76 -9.37 20.14 -13.93
CA GLU A 76 -9.24 19.75 -15.34
C GLU A 76 -8.31 18.56 -15.58
N THR A 77 -7.58 18.09 -14.55
CA THR A 77 -6.67 16.95 -14.70
C THR A 77 -7.47 15.68 -14.99
N PRO A 78 -7.22 14.99 -16.11
CA PRO A 78 -7.91 13.75 -16.44
C PRO A 78 -7.72 12.67 -15.40
N ALA A 79 -8.72 11.84 -15.15
CA ALA A 79 -8.66 10.76 -14.18
C ALA A 79 -7.49 9.80 -14.44
N ALA A 80 -7.21 9.50 -15.72
CA ALA A 80 -6.08 8.65 -16.10
C ALA A 80 -4.73 9.24 -15.66
N ALA A 81 -4.53 10.56 -15.83
CA ALA A 81 -3.30 11.22 -15.41
C ALA A 81 -3.13 11.21 -13.88
N ARG A 82 -4.22 11.37 -13.13
CA ARG A 82 -4.20 11.27 -11.66
C ARG A 82 -3.79 9.85 -11.20
N TRP A 83 -4.37 8.83 -11.81
CA TRP A 83 -4.01 7.43 -11.53
C TRP A 83 -2.57 7.13 -11.88
N HIS A 84 -2.10 7.61 -13.03
CA HIS A 84 -0.73 7.40 -13.50
C HIS A 84 0.28 7.96 -12.50
N ALA A 85 0.08 9.20 -12.06
CA ALA A 85 0.94 9.84 -11.08
C ALA A 85 1.02 9.06 -9.75
N LEU A 86 -0.11 8.56 -9.24
CA LEU A 86 -0.11 7.76 -8.02
C LEU A 86 0.52 6.38 -8.23
N ALA A 87 0.25 5.73 -9.37
CA ALA A 87 0.79 4.42 -9.66
C ALA A 87 2.32 4.43 -9.79
N GLU A 88 2.89 5.45 -10.40
CA GLU A 88 4.35 5.64 -10.51
C GLU A 88 5.03 5.70 -9.14
N HIS A 89 4.38 6.32 -8.15
CA HIS A 89 4.87 6.33 -6.78
C HIS A 89 4.64 5.02 -6.03
N LYS A 90 3.50 4.35 -6.29
CA LYS A 90 3.13 3.12 -5.58
C LYS A 90 3.91 1.90 -6.05
N LEU A 91 4.24 1.82 -7.33
CA LEU A 91 4.89 0.65 -7.90
C LEU A 91 6.23 0.30 -7.21
N PRO A 92 7.16 1.24 -6.97
CA PRO A 92 8.39 0.95 -6.22
C PRO A 92 8.15 0.44 -4.79
N GLU A 93 7.11 0.93 -4.11
CA GLU A 93 6.74 0.44 -2.78
C GLU A 93 6.30 -1.03 -2.82
N VAL A 94 5.48 -1.38 -3.82
CA VAL A 94 5.02 -2.76 -4.02
C VAL A 94 6.19 -3.69 -4.38
N GLU A 95 7.10 -3.23 -5.22
CA GLU A 95 8.32 -3.98 -5.58
C GLU A 95 9.20 -4.24 -4.35
N ALA A 96 9.35 -3.24 -3.48
CA ALA A 96 10.07 -3.40 -2.22
C ALA A 96 9.38 -4.41 -1.27
N LEU A 97 8.04 -4.41 -1.21
CA LEU A 97 7.27 -5.40 -0.45
C LEU A 97 7.47 -6.82 -0.99
N ILE A 98 7.47 -6.99 -2.30
CA ILE A 98 7.72 -8.27 -2.96
C ILE A 98 9.14 -8.77 -2.62
N ALA A 99 10.16 -7.91 -2.75
CA ALA A 99 11.53 -8.24 -2.41
C ALA A 99 11.67 -8.66 -0.94
N ARG A 100 11.03 -7.93 -0.03
CA ARG A 100 10.99 -8.26 1.40
C ARG A 100 10.30 -9.60 1.66
N ALA A 101 9.17 -9.85 1.01
CA ALA A 101 8.46 -11.12 1.15
C ALA A 101 9.30 -12.31 0.65
N HIS A 102 10.01 -12.16 -0.46
CA HIS A 102 10.95 -13.17 -0.94
C HIS A 102 12.10 -13.41 0.04
N ALA A 103 12.66 -12.35 0.65
CA ALA A 103 13.70 -12.50 1.67
C ALA A 103 13.18 -13.26 2.89
N MET A 104 12.00 -12.93 3.39
CA MET A 104 11.35 -13.66 4.49
C MET A 104 11.12 -15.13 4.15
N LYS A 105 10.63 -15.41 2.95
CA LYS A 105 10.43 -16.78 2.46
C LYS A 105 11.72 -17.57 2.49
N ARG A 106 12.82 -17.02 1.95
CA ARG A 106 14.13 -17.69 1.97
C ARG A 106 14.58 -18.01 3.39
N LEU A 107 14.49 -17.06 4.33
CA LEU A 107 14.86 -17.29 5.73
C LEU A 107 14.04 -18.40 6.38
N ILE A 108 12.74 -18.47 6.09
CA ILE A 108 11.88 -19.55 6.59
C ILE A 108 12.30 -20.90 5.97
N GLU A 109 12.54 -20.94 4.67
CA GLU A 109 12.98 -22.16 3.98
C GLU A 109 14.34 -22.65 4.49
N GLU A 110 15.26 -21.74 4.82
CA GLU A 110 16.53 -22.03 5.46
C GLU A 110 16.34 -22.60 6.88
N SER A 111 15.42 -22.02 7.66
CA SER A 111 15.10 -22.50 9.00
C SER A 111 14.53 -23.92 9.00
N LEU A 112 13.77 -24.29 7.97
CA LEU A 112 13.23 -25.64 7.81
C LEU A 112 14.31 -26.69 7.50
N ARG A 113 15.46 -26.27 6.97
CA ARG A 113 16.60 -27.13 6.66
C ARG A 113 17.62 -27.15 7.81
N CYS A 114 17.47 -26.29 8.79
CA CYS A 114 18.37 -26.18 9.92
C CYS A 114 18.28 -27.42 10.81
N GLY A 115 19.42 -28.06 11.07
CA GLY A 115 19.58 -29.17 12.05
C GLY A 115 20.06 -28.67 13.41
N CYS A 116 19.82 -27.41 13.76
CA CYS A 116 20.36 -26.84 15.01
C CYS A 116 19.80 -27.54 16.24
N LEU A 117 20.65 -27.78 17.22
CA LEU A 117 20.30 -28.45 18.49
C LEU A 117 19.71 -27.46 19.51
N SER A 118 19.94 -26.15 19.33
CA SER A 118 19.43 -25.09 20.21
C SER A 118 18.91 -23.89 19.41
N LEU A 119 18.03 -23.09 20.03
CA LEU A 119 17.51 -21.87 19.42
C LEU A 119 18.59 -20.79 19.28
N GLU A 120 19.57 -20.78 20.15
CA GLU A 120 20.70 -19.84 20.11
C GLU A 120 21.61 -20.11 18.91
N GLU A 121 21.90 -21.38 18.59
CA GLU A 121 22.63 -21.77 17.38
C GLU A 121 21.86 -21.40 16.12
N CYS A 122 20.53 -21.63 16.13
CA CYS A 122 19.66 -21.29 15.04
C CYS A 122 19.65 -19.77 14.76
N ALA A 123 19.60 -18.95 15.81
CA ALA A 123 19.64 -17.50 15.70
C ALA A 123 20.96 -16.98 15.12
N LEU A 124 22.10 -17.63 15.42
CA LEU A 124 23.39 -17.26 14.85
C LEU A 124 23.50 -17.64 13.37
N SER A 125 22.95 -18.78 12.97
CA SER A 125 22.93 -19.22 11.57
C SER A 125 22.06 -18.32 10.69
N LEU A 126 20.93 -17.83 11.20
CA LEU A 126 20.03 -16.92 10.48
C LEU A 126 20.55 -15.48 10.38
N ARG A 127 21.50 -15.08 11.23
CA ARG A 127 22.11 -13.74 11.20
C ARG A 127 23.19 -13.58 10.12
N SER A 128 23.59 -14.65 9.45
CA SER A 128 24.76 -14.67 8.58
C SER A 128 24.63 -14.16 7.13
N PRO A 129 23.46 -13.81 6.54
CA PRO A 129 23.47 -13.33 5.14
C PRO A 129 23.52 -11.82 4.96
N LEU A 130 23.87 -11.04 5.99
CA LEU A 130 24.08 -9.59 5.85
C LEU A 130 25.55 -9.18 6.05
N ARG A 131 26.49 -10.04 5.75
CA ARG A 131 27.86 -9.66 5.57
C ARG A 131 28.07 -9.22 4.12
N ASP A 132 28.00 -7.94 3.96
CA ASP A 132 28.99 -7.07 3.34
C ASP A 132 29.87 -7.78 2.30
N GLU A 133 29.42 -7.84 1.06
CA GLU A 133 30.34 -7.95 -0.05
C GLU A 133 30.92 -6.56 -0.31
N SER A 134 31.83 -6.15 0.56
CA SER A 134 32.79 -5.12 0.20
C SER A 134 33.74 -5.76 -0.83
N PRO A 135 33.88 -5.23 -2.04
CA PRO A 135 34.89 -5.69 -2.96
C PRO A 135 36.25 -5.31 -2.36
N GLU A 136 37.03 -6.35 -2.03
CA GLU A 136 38.42 -6.17 -1.68
C GLU A 136 39.14 -5.41 -2.81
N ALA A 137 39.57 -4.22 -2.47
CA ALA A 137 40.55 -3.49 -3.27
C ALA A 137 41.84 -4.30 -3.29
N THR A 138 42.08 -5.02 -4.34
CA THR A 138 43.37 -5.59 -4.67
C THR A 138 44.34 -4.44 -4.98
N GLY A 139 44.99 -3.98 -3.93
CA GLY A 139 46.20 -3.20 -4.06
C GLY A 139 47.35 -4.09 -4.50
N SER A 140 47.62 -4.12 -5.79
CA SER A 140 48.88 -4.64 -6.26
C SER A 140 49.89 -3.49 -6.34
N GLY A 141 50.65 -3.37 -5.29
CA GLY A 141 51.93 -2.67 -5.38
C GLY A 141 52.91 -3.58 -6.08
N ASP A 142 53.48 -3.13 -7.14
CA ASP A 142 54.75 -3.66 -7.56
C ASP A 142 55.75 -2.54 -7.73
N THR A 143 56.76 -2.69 -6.92
CA THR A 143 57.96 -1.92 -6.84
C THR A 143 59.05 -2.73 -7.49
N THR A 144 59.68 -2.21 -8.50
CA THR A 144 61.04 -2.60 -8.88
C THR A 144 61.55 -1.46 -9.75
N GLY A 145 62.52 -0.71 -9.40
CA GLY A 145 63.81 -0.97 -8.81
C GLY A 145 64.81 -1.27 -9.88
N ALA A 146 65.81 -0.43 -9.89
CA ALA A 146 67.15 -0.65 -10.43
C ALA A 146 67.41 -0.34 -11.93
N ALA A 147 68.13 0.56 -12.27
CA ALA A 147 69.56 0.76 -12.36
C ALA A 147 69.80 2.05 -13.13
#